data_e7afd26f0e15403ba082c6c3eb611dc5
#
_entry.id   e7afd26f0e15403ba082c6c3eb611dc5
#
_cell.length_a   1.000
_cell.length_b   1.000
_cell.length_c   1.000
_cell.angle_alpha   90.00
_cell.angle_beta   90.00
_cell.angle_gamma   90.00
#
_symmetry.space_group_name_H-M   'P 1'
#
loop_
_entity.id
_entity.type
_entity.pdbx_description
1 polymer ?
#
loop_
_entity_poly.entity_id
_entity_poly.type
_entity_poly.pdbx_seq_one_letter_code
_entity_poly.pdbx_strand_id
1 'polypeptide(L)'
;MTNGPRSTRATRYPDYDVLDKRTTPSWDEHTRAVIADRLATPLEPRFFNAVEWLAVTSLCARVVPQANAQPVVPLAALLDARLAGHSNDGYRDARLPPMRDAWRIGLAALDAECRERGGLPFASLAQDTQNALLGEMQRGELTNPAWRGMPSKLFFSERVLHDICGLYYSHPHAWSEIGFGGPANPRGYVRMYLNRRDPWEAVEARSDTHEHAAKENRRVR
;
A
#
# COMPACT_ATOMS: atom_id res chain seq x y z
N MET A 1 30.77 -1.81 -15.06
CA MET A 1 29.57 -1.80 -14.22
C MET A 1 28.82 -0.50 -14.52
N THR A 2 27.91 -0.53 -15.49
CA THR A 2 27.17 0.64 -15.96
C THR A 2 25.88 0.76 -15.17
N ASN A 3 25.80 1.79 -14.32
CA ASN A 3 24.55 2.20 -13.71
C ASN A 3 23.56 2.60 -14.81
N GLY A 4 22.51 1.79 -15.01
CA GLY A 4 21.40 2.15 -15.87
C GLY A 4 20.71 3.41 -15.35
N PRO A 5 20.08 4.20 -16.24
CA PRO A 5 19.48 5.47 -15.87
C PRO A 5 18.36 5.22 -14.85
N ARG A 6 18.51 5.79 -13.65
CA ARG A 6 17.40 5.94 -12.70
C ARG A 6 16.33 6.75 -13.42
N SER A 7 15.15 6.17 -13.60
CA SER A 7 13.97 6.91 -14.02
C SER A 7 13.73 8.02 -13.00
N THR A 8 14.22 9.21 -13.30
CA THR A 8 13.99 10.42 -12.52
C THR A 8 12.58 10.92 -12.85
N ARG A 9 11.57 10.21 -12.37
CA ARG A 9 10.28 10.87 -12.16
C ARG A 9 10.57 11.96 -11.14
N ALA A 10 10.57 13.22 -11.55
CA ALA A 10 10.79 14.35 -10.67
C ALA A 10 9.83 14.18 -9.48
N THR A 11 10.37 14.05 -8.27
CA THR A 11 9.55 13.85 -7.06
C THR A 11 8.72 15.11 -6.88
N ARG A 12 7.41 14.93 -6.75
CA ARG A 12 6.45 16.04 -6.59
C ARG A 12 6.75 16.87 -5.33
N TYR A 13 7.34 16.22 -4.32
CA TYR A 13 7.73 16.82 -3.05
C TYR A 13 9.21 16.52 -2.77
N PRO A 14 10.14 17.20 -3.48
CA PRO A 14 11.57 16.91 -3.36
C PRO A 14 12.05 17.19 -1.94
N ASP A 15 12.90 16.30 -1.43
CA ASP A 15 13.56 16.41 -0.12
C ASP A 15 12.59 16.49 1.08
N TYR A 16 11.31 16.16 0.89
CA TYR A 16 10.35 16.06 1.98
C TYR A 16 10.39 14.67 2.61
N ASP A 17 10.65 14.61 3.92
CA ASP A 17 10.45 13.41 4.73
C ASP A 17 9.57 13.74 5.94
N VAL A 18 8.38 13.14 5.98
CA VAL A 18 7.45 13.30 7.10
C VAL A 18 8.05 12.83 8.44
N LEU A 19 9.01 11.89 8.38
CA LEU A 19 9.65 11.32 9.57
C LEU A 19 10.59 12.30 10.26
N ASP A 20 10.99 13.40 9.63
CA ASP A 20 11.75 14.49 10.28
C ASP A 20 10.96 15.14 11.43
N LYS A 21 9.63 14.95 11.46
CA LYS A 21 8.76 15.41 12.54
C LYS A 21 8.89 14.65 13.85
N ARG A 22 9.57 13.50 13.86
CA ARG A 22 9.75 12.66 15.06
C ARG A 22 10.39 13.41 16.24
N THR A 23 11.29 14.33 15.95
CA THR A 23 12.04 15.08 16.96
C THR A 23 11.47 16.48 17.21
N THR A 24 10.30 16.77 16.70
CA THR A 24 9.70 18.10 16.76
C THR A 24 8.41 18.11 17.57
N PRO A 25 7.89 19.29 17.98
CA PRO A 25 6.59 19.40 18.63
C PRO A 25 5.39 19.02 17.74
N SER A 26 5.61 18.67 16.46
CA SER A 26 4.54 18.26 15.55
C SER A 26 3.84 16.97 16.00
N TRP A 27 4.59 16.09 16.67
CA TRP A 27 4.08 14.81 17.16
C TRP A 27 4.30 14.68 18.66
N ASP A 28 3.26 14.28 19.37
CA ASP A 28 3.37 13.87 20.76
C ASP A 28 3.98 12.46 20.90
N GLU A 29 4.20 12.03 22.13
CA GLU A 29 4.80 10.72 22.43
C GLU A 29 3.94 9.56 21.91
N HIS A 30 2.61 9.65 22.07
CA HIS A 30 1.70 8.64 21.59
C HIS A 30 1.74 8.48 20.06
N THR A 31 1.72 9.59 19.33
CA THR A 31 1.85 9.60 17.87
C THR A 31 3.17 8.98 17.42
N ARG A 32 4.28 9.34 18.09
CA ARG A 32 5.60 8.75 17.79
C ARG A 32 5.63 7.24 18.01
N ALA A 33 5.02 6.75 19.09
CA ALA A 33 4.94 5.32 19.37
C ALA A 33 4.14 4.57 18.29
N VAL A 34 2.96 5.05 17.93
CA VAL A 34 2.12 4.45 16.87
C VAL A 34 2.85 4.39 15.52
N ILE A 35 3.60 5.45 15.17
CA ILE A 35 4.37 5.46 13.93
C ILE A 35 5.56 4.51 14.00
N ALA A 36 6.24 4.43 15.14
CA ALA A 36 7.35 3.49 15.33
C ALA A 36 6.88 2.04 15.20
N ASP A 37 5.75 1.68 15.82
CA ASP A 37 5.15 0.34 15.72
C ASP A 37 4.80 0.00 14.26
N ARG A 38 4.26 0.95 13.51
CA ARG A 38 3.94 0.76 12.08
C ARG A 38 5.18 0.50 11.21
N LEU A 39 6.28 1.17 11.52
CA LEU A 39 7.55 0.99 10.84
C LEU A 39 8.28 -0.30 11.25
N ALA A 40 7.98 -0.84 12.43
CA ALA A 40 8.58 -2.05 12.98
C ALA A 40 7.79 -3.32 12.63
N THR A 41 6.88 -3.28 11.65
CA THR A 41 6.06 -4.44 11.26
C THR A 41 6.96 -5.65 10.94
N PRO A 42 6.76 -6.80 11.60
CA PRO A 42 7.51 -8.03 11.31
C PRO A 42 7.31 -8.48 9.87
N LEU A 43 8.40 -8.87 9.21
CA LEU A 43 8.36 -9.31 7.80
C LEU A 43 7.96 -10.79 7.64
N GLU A 44 8.00 -11.56 8.72
CA GLU A 44 7.64 -12.98 8.70
C GLU A 44 6.11 -13.15 8.77
N PRO A 45 5.52 -13.98 7.89
CA PRO A 45 4.07 -14.19 7.87
C PRO A 45 3.61 -14.98 9.11
N ARG A 46 2.48 -14.58 9.68
CA ARG A 46 1.81 -15.22 10.82
C ARG A 46 0.41 -15.73 10.46
N PHE A 47 -0.20 -15.14 9.44
CA PHE A 47 -1.51 -15.51 8.95
C PHE A 47 -1.43 -16.35 7.67
N PHE A 48 -0.67 -15.90 6.68
CA PHE A 48 -0.53 -16.58 5.40
C PHE A 48 0.44 -17.76 5.50
N ASN A 49 0.09 -18.89 4.87
CA ASN A 49 1.04 -19.98 4.65
C ASN A 49 2.03 -19.59 3.53
N ALA A 50 3.04 -20.44 3.29
CA ALA A 50 4.11 -20.16 2.33
C ALA A 50 3.60 -19.92 0.89
N VAL A 51 2.58 -20.65 0.43
CA VAL A 51 2.00 -20.50 -0.90
C VAL A 51 1.20 -19.18 -0.99
N GLU A 52 0.35 -18.94 -0.02
CA GLU A 52 -0.42 -17.69 0.10
C GLU A 52 0.50 -16.47 0.20
N TRP A 53 1.62 -16.61 0.92
CA TRP A 53 2.60 -15.54 1.06
C TRP A 53 3.24 -15.13 -0.26
N LEU A 54 3.61 -16.09 -1.10
CA LEU A 54 4.14 -15.82 -2.44
C LEU A 54 3.10 -15.14 -3.32
N ALA A 55 1.85 -15.63 -3.29
CA ALA A 55 0.77 -15.07 -4.07
C ALA A 55 0.44 -13.62 -3.65
N VAL A 56 0.30 -13.35 -2.34
CA VAL A 56 0.01 -12.01 -1.84
C VAL A 56 1.16 -11.04 -2.07
N THR A 57 2.41 -11.48 -1.97
CA THR A 57 3.59 -10.66 -2.27
C THR A 57 3.58 -10.21 -3.73
N SER A 58 3.32 -11.15 -4.66
CA SER A 58 3.20 -10.85 -6.08
C SER A 58 2.01 -9.92 -6.37
N LEU A 59 0.87 -10.17 -5.72
CA LEU A 59 -0.33 -9.34 -5.84
C LEU A 59 -0.05 -7.89 -5.41
N CYS A 60 0.56 -7.70 -4.24
CA CYS A 60 0.96 -6.38 -3.74
C CYS A 60 1.89 -5.64 -4.73
N ALA A 61 2.85 -6.36 -5.32
CA ALA A 61 3.78 -5.78 -6.29
C ALA A 61 3.10 -5.37 -7.61
N ARG A 62 1.96 -5.99 -7.98
CA ARG A 62 1.17 -5.60 -9.17
C ARG A 62 0.23 -4.44 -8.88
N VAL A 63 -0.40 -4.41 -7.69
CA VAL A 63 -1.34 -3.36 -7.30
C VAL A 63 -0.61 -2.04 -7.00
N VAL A 64 0.50 -2.10 -6.27
CA VAL A 64 1.33 -0.94 -5.93
C VAL A 64 2.78 -1.23 -6.32
N PRO A 65 3.17 -0.98 -7.57
CA PRO A 65 4.55 -1.12 -8.00
C PRO A 65 5.47 -0.14 -7.27
N GLN A 66 6.52 -0.65 -6.62
CA GLN A 66 7.54 0.16 -5.97
C GLN A 66 8.85 0.06 -6.76
N ALA A 67 9.52 1.21 -6.96
CA ALA A 67 10.67 1.31 -7.87
C ALA A 67 11.93 0.55 -7.40
N ASN A 68 12.01 0.19 -6.12
CA ASN A 68 13.19 -0.47 -5.54
C ASN A 68 13.05 -2.00 -5.59
N ALA A 69 14.19 -2.69 -5.75
CA ALA A 69 14.24 -4.16 -5.71
C ALA A 69 13.72 -4.74 -4.39
N GLN A 70 13.89 -4.02 -3.28
CA GLN A 70 13.20 -4.27 -2.03
C GLN A 70 12.16 -3.16 -1.82
N PRO A 71 10.88 -3.51 -1.67
CA PRO A 71 9.85 -2.51 -1.45
C PRO A 71 10.06 -1.78 -0.13
N VAL A 72 9.99 -0.45 -0.18
CA VAL A 72 10.15 0.41 1.02
C VAL A 72 8.95 0.23 1.95
N VAL A 73 7.76 0.01 1.40
CA VAL A 73 6.55 -0.30 2.17
C VAL A 73 6.28 -1.80 2.06
N PRO A 74 6.42 -2.57 3.16
CA PRO A 74 6.28 -4.02 3.15
C PRO A 74 4.80 -4.45 3.16
N LEU A 75 4.08 -4.22 2.06
CA LEU A 75 2.62 -4.37 1.96
C LEU A 75 2.12 -5.76 2.35
N ALA A 76 2.80 -6.82 1.90
CA ALA A 76 2.41 -8.19 2.24
C ALA A 76 2.51 -8.44 3.76
N ALA A 77 3.56 -7.91 4.41
CA ALA A 77 3.75 -8.04 5.86
C ALA A 77 2.72 -7.20 6.65
N LEU A 78 2.42 -6.00 6.18
CA LEU A 78 1.37 -5.16 6.77
C LEU A 78 -0.01 -5.82 6.68
N LEU A 79 -0.33 -6.42 5.54
CA LEU A 79 -1.58 -7.14 5.34
C LEU A 79 -1.65 -8.39 6.24
N ASP A 80 -0.57 -9.16 6.28
CA ASP A 80 -0.47 -10.34 7.16
C ASP A 80 -0.68 -9.97 8.63
N ALA A 81 0.01 -8.94 9.09
CA ALA A 81 -0.10 -8.44 10.45
C ALA A 81 -1.53 -8.00 10.80
N ARG A 82 -2.20 -7.29 9.88
CA ARG A 82 -3.60 -6.89 10.03
C ARG A 82 -4.53 -8.09 10.15
N LEU A 83 -4.37 -9.09 9.29
CA LEU A 83 -5.17 -10.31 9.30
C LEU A 83 -4.87 -11.21 10.51
N ALA A 84 -3.61 -11.29 10.95
CA ALA A 84 -3.22 -12.01 12.17
C ALA A 84 -3.81 -11.35 13.44
N GLY A 85 -3.92 -10.02 13.48
CA GLY A 85 -4.44 -9.25 14.61
C GLY A 85 -5.95 -9.29 14.80
N HIS A 86 -6.70 -10.06 14.01
CA HIS A 86 -8.17 -10.15 14.07
C HIS A 86 -8.90 -8.82 13.87
N SER A 87 -8.25 -7.83 13.26
CA SER A 87 -8.90 -6.57 12.89
C SER A 87 -9.98 -6.81 11.83
N ASN A 88 -11.18 -6.29 12.07
CA ASN A 88 -12.30 -6.38 11.13
C ASN A 88 -12.64 -4.99 10.61
N ASP A 89 -13.09 -4.95 9.35
CA ASP A 89 -13.76 -3.75 8.81
C ASP A 89 -15.15 -3.65 9.42
N GLY A 90 -15.57 -2.73 10.12
CA GLY A 90 -16.89 -2.65 10.74
C GLY A 90 -18.04 -2.98 9.79
N TYR A 91 -18.02 -2.45 8.55
CA TYR A 91 -18.97 -2.70 7.48
C TYR A 91 -18.34 -3.52 6.36
N ARG A 92 -19.09 -4.45 5.76
CA ARG A 92 -18.72 -5.16 4.54
C ARG A 92 -19.94 -5.47 3.68
N ASP A 93 -19.77 -5.65 2.39
CA ASP A 93 -20.80 -6.17 1.50
C ASP A 93 -21.21 -7.59 1.94
N ALA A 94 -22.49 -7.88 1.97
CA ALA A 94 -23.03 -9.18 2.43
C ALA A 94 -22.58 -10.38 1.55
N ARG A 95 -22.17 -10.12 0.31
CA ARG A 95 -21.64 -11.13 -0.61
C ARG A 95 -20.17 -11.49 -0.34
N LEU A 96 -19.47 -10.70 0.49
CA LEU A 96 -18.12 -11.02 0.93
C LEU A 96 -18.18 -11.78 2.26
N PRO A 97 -17.42 -12.88 2.41
CA PRO A 97 -17.19 -13.47 3.71
C PRO A 97 -16.37 -12.53 4.62
N PRO A 98 -16.18 -12.86 5.91
CA PRO A 98 -15.27 -12.14 6.79
C PRO A 98 -13.89 -11.96 6.13
N MET A 99 -13.21 -10.85 6.42
CA MET A 99 -11.97 -10.43 5.73
C MET A 99 -10.94 -11.57 5.61
N ARG A 100 -10.68 -12.29 6.70
CA ARG A 100 -9.69 -13.41 6.72
C ARG A 100 -10.09 -14.53 5.77
N ASP A 101 -11.38 -14.89 5.76
CA ASP A 101 -11.91 -15.93 4.88
C ASP A 101 -11.93 -15.46 3.43
N ALA A 102 -12.30 -14.20 3.18
CA ALA A 102 -12.26 -13.60 1.85
C ALA A 102 -10.86 -13.67 1.23
N TRP A 103 -9.82 -13.35 2.01
CA TRP A 103 -8.43 -13.44 1.54
C TRP A 103 -8.01 -14.88 1.25
N ARG A 104 -8.32 -15.85 2.12
CA ARG A 104 -8.00 -17.27 1.87
C ARG A 104 -8.74 -17.83 0.65
N ILE A 105 -10.03 -17.55 0.54
CA ILE A 105 -10.85 -17.98 -0.61
C ILE A 105 -10.30 -17.31 -1.88
N GLY A 106 -10.06 -16.02 -1.86
CA GLY A 106 -9.59 -15.26 -3.02
C GLY A 106 -8.23 -15.72 -3.54
N LEU A 107 -7.25 -15.96 -2.65
CA LEU A 107 -5.94 -16.48 -3.05
C LEU A 107 -6.04 -17.90 -3.61
N ALA A 108 -6.81 -18.78 -2.96
CA ALA A 108 -7.03 -20.13 -3.44
C ALA A 108 -7.74 -20.17 -4.81
N ALA A 109 -8.73 -19.29 -4.99
CA ALA A 109 -9.46 -19.17 -6.26
C ALA A 109 -8.56 -18.62 -7.37
N LEU A 110 -7.75 -17.61 -7.08
CA LEU A 110 -6.78 -17.05 -8.02
C LEU A 110 -5.80 -18.12 -8.51
N ASP A 111 -5.27 -18.93 -7.60
CA ASP A 111 -4.39 -20.05 -7.95
C ASP A 111 -5.11 -21.14 -8.75
N ALA A 112 -6.39 -21.40 -8.48
CA ALA A 112 -7.18 -22.35 -9.24
C ALA A 112 -7.39 -21.87 -10.69
N GLU A 113 -7.72 -20.59 -10.90
CA GLU A 113 -7.81 -19.95 -12.22
C GLU A 113 -6.49 -20.08 -13.01
N CYS A 114 -5.36 -19.88 -12.32
CA CYS A 114 -4.04 -20.00 -12.92
C CYS A 114 -3.74 -21.43 -13.36
N ARG A 115 -4.05 -22.43 -12.53
CA ARG A 115 -3.81 -23.84 -12.82
C ARG A 115 -4.63 -24.36 -14.00
N GLU A 116 -5.87 -23.93 -14.15
CA GLU A 116 -6.71 -24.28 -15.30
C GLU A 116 -6.13 -23.75 -16.61
N ARG A 117 -5.39 -22.63 -16.58
CA ARG A 117 -4.85 -21.95 -17.77
C ARG A 117 -3.43 -22.35 -18.15
N GLY A 118 -2.68 -22.99 -17.31
CA GLY A 118 -1.28 -23.32 -17.64
C GLY A 118 -0.51 -24.03 -16.54
N GLY A 119 -1.15 -24.38 -15.44
CA GLY A 119 -0.57 -25.23 -14.38
C GLY A 119 0.34 -24.52 -13.37
N LEU A 120 0.69 -23.27 -13.59
CA LEU A 120 1.57 -22.51 -12.68
C LEU A 120 0.77 -21.70 -11.65
N PRO A 121 1.24 -21.58 -10.41
CA PRO A 121 0.62 -20.68 -9.42
C PRO A 121 0.81 -19.21 -9.82
N PHE A 122 -0.11 -18.33 -9.35
CA PHE A 122 -0.10 -16.91 -9.68
C PHE A 122 1.28 -16.24 -9.51
N ALA A 123 1.97 -16.54 -8.42
CA ALA A 123 3.28 -15.96 -8.12
C ALA A 123 4.38 -16.33 -9.14
N SER A 124 4.22 -17.43 -9.86
CA SER A 124 5.18 -17.92 -10.86
C SER A 124 4.89 -17.45 -12.28
N LEU A 125 3.77 -16.77 -12.51
CA LEU A 125 3.42 -16.22 -13.82
C LEU A 125 4.27 -15.00 -14.15
N ALA A 126 4.49 -14.77 -15.46
CA ALA A 126 5.08 -13.51 -15.95
C ALA A 126 4.20 -12.31 -15.54
N GLN A 127 4.83 -11.15 -15.34
CA GLN A 127 4.14 -9.95 -14.85
C GLN A 127 2.96 -9.52 -15.73
N ASP A 128 3.10 -9.61 -17.05
CA ASP A 128 2.03 -9.26 -17.99
C ASP A 128 0.83 -10.21 -17.86
N THR A 129 1.10 -11.50 -17.65
CA THR A 129 0.05 -12.50 -17.40
C THR A 129 -0.64 -12.26 -16.06
N GLN A 130 0.12 -11.92 -15.00
CA GLN A 130 -0.45 -11.51 -13.72
C GLN A 130 -1.36 -10.29 -13.88
N ASN A 131 -0.91 -9.26 -14.60
CA ASN A 131 -1.69 -8.04 -14.85
C ASN A 131 -2.97 -8.32 -15.65
N ALA A 132 -2.88 -9.17 -16.68
CA ALA A 132 -4.05 -9.57 -17.48
C ALA A 132 -5.10 -10.26 -16.60
N LEU A 133 -4.67 -11.21 -15.74
CA LEU A 133 -5.54 -11.94 -14.83
C LEU A 133 -6.19 -11.01 -13.78
N LEU A 134 -5.45 -10.03 -13.26
CA LEU A 134 -6.01 -9.01 -12.37
C LEU A 134 -7.04 -8.13 -13.09
N GLY A 135 -6.83 -7.82 -14.38
CA GLY A 135 -7.81 -7.14 -15.21
C GLY A 135 -9.10 -7.93 -15.38
N GLU A 136 -9.01 -9.25 -15.61
CA GLU A 136 -10.18 -10.14 -15.67
C GLU A 136 -10.91 -10.22 -14.31
N MET A 137 -10.16 -10.30 -13.21
CA MET A 137 -10.73 -10.25 -11.86
C MET A 137 -11.51 -8.95 -11.64
N GLN A 138 -10.93 -7.80 -12.04
CA GLN A 138 -11.58 -6.50 -11.96
C GLN A 138 -12.88 -6.42 -12.75
N ARG A 139 -12.96 -7.09 -13.90
CA ARG A 139 -14.18 -7.15 -14.71
C ARG A 139 -15.19 -8.18 -14.21
N GLY A 140 -14.76 -9.08 -13.30
CA GLY A 140 -15.62 -10.15 -12.77
C GLY A 140 -15.70 -11.37 -13.67
N GLU A 141 -14.72 -11.58 -14.53
CA GLU A 141 -14.65 -12.67 -15.52
C GLU A 141 -14.07 -13.98 -14.95
N LEU A 142 -13.52 -13.94 -13.74
CA LEU A 142 -13.01 -15.11 -13.04
C LEU A 142 -14.15 -15.81 -12.30
N THR A 143 -14.45 -17.06 -12.70
CA THR A 143 -15.66 -17.77 -12.27
C THR A 143 -15.40 -19.20 -11.79
N ASN A 144 -14.13 -19.58 -11.56
CA ASN A 144 -13.78 -20.91 -11.05
C ASN A 144 -14.59 -21.24 -9.78
N PRO A 145 -15.08 -22.49 -9.58
CA PRO A 145 -15.83 -22.88 -8.38
C PRO A 145 -15.09 -22.62 -7.06
N ALA A 146 -13.77 -22.50 -7.08
CA ALA A 146 -12.96 -22.15 -5.90
C ALA A 146 -13.31 -20.77 -5.28
N TRP A 147 -13.96 -19.88 -6.03
CA TRP A 147 -14.50 -18.61 -5.51
C TRP A 147 -15.65 -18.81 -4.49
N ARG A 148 -16.24 -20.00 -4.42
CA ARG A 148 -17.31 -20.35 -3.46
C ARG A 148 -18.46 -19.35 -3.42
N GLY A 149 -18.82 -18.78 -4.57
CA GLY A 149 -19.88 -17.79 -4.71
C GLY A 149 -19.47 -16.36 -4.36
N MET A 150 -18.25 -16.11 -3.91
CA MET A 150 -17.69 -14.76 -3.76
C MET A 150 -17.41 -14.16 -5.13
N PRO A 151 -18.00 -13.01 -5.51
CA PRO A 151 -17.73 -12.40 -6.82
C PRO A 151 -16.28 -11.93 -6.91
N SER A 152 -15.55 -12.38 -7.94
CA SER A 152 -14.14 -12.01 -8.14
C SER A 152 -13.93 -10.50 -8.26
N LYS A 153 -14.85 -9.78 -8.94
CA LYS A 153 -14.84 -8.32 -9.02
C LYS A 153 -14.93 -7.65 -7.64
N LEU A 154 -15.79 -8.17 -6.77
CA LEU A 154 -16.01 -7.60 -5.45
C LEU A 154 -14.79 -7.87 -4.54
N PHE A 155 -14.20 -9.07 -4.63
CA PHE A 155 -12.94 -9.36 -3.95
C PHE A 155 -11.83 -8.42 -4.42
N PHE A 156 -11.74 -8.13 -5.73
CA PHE A 156 -10.75 -7.20 -6.25
C PHE A 156 -10.93 -5.79 -5.69
N SER A 157 -12.14 -5.23 -5.74
CA SER A 157 -12.38 -3.84 -5.31
C SER A 157 -12.30 -3.67 -3.79
N GLU A 158 -12.96 -4.56 -3.03
CA GLU A 158 -13.17 -4.38 -1.59
C GLU A 158 -12.08 -5.02 -0.74
N ARG A 159 -11.29 -5.96 -1.30
CA ARG A 159 -10.16 -6.57 -0.59
C ARG A 159 -8.84 -6.17 -1.23
N VAL A 160 -8.62 -6.56 -2.49
CA VAL A 160 -7.31 -6.37 -3.12
C VAL A 160 -6.93 -4.88 -3.19
N LEU A 161 -7.75 -4.05 -3.82
CA LEU A 161 -7.46 -2.62 -3.95
C LEU A 161 -7.61 -1.90 -2.61
N HIS A 162 -8.73 -2.09 -1.93
CA HIS A 162 -9.03 -1.36 -0.69
C HIS A 162 -7.98 -1.63 0.39
N ASP A 163 -7.68 -2.91 0.67
CA ASP A 163 -6.77 -3.27 1.75
C ASP A 163 -5.32 -2.88 1.41
N ILE A 164 -4.85 -3.19 0.19
CA ILE A 164 -3.46 -2.92 -0.23
C ILE A 164 -3.20 -1.42 -0.33
N CYS A 165 -4.08 -0.66 -1.02
CA CYS A 165 -3.92 0.80 -1.12
C CYS A 165 -4.09 1.48 0.23
N GLY A 166 -5.04 1.03 1.06
CA GLY A 166 -5.22 1.54 2.41
C GLY A 166 -3.97 1.37 3.28
N LEU A 167 -3.33 0.20 3.22
CA LEU A 167 -2.07 -0.06 3.92
C LEU A 167 -0.92 0.79 3.37
N TYR A 168 -0.82 0.95 2.05
CA TYR A 168 0.19 1.79 1.43
C TYR A 168 0.09 3.24 1.90
N TYR A 169 -1.07 3.86 1.71
CA TYR A 169 -1.29 5.26 2.08
C TYR A 169 -1.39 5.51 3.60
N SER A 170 -1.45 4.46 4.41
CA SER A 170 -1.30 4.57 5.86
C SER A 170 0.16 4.58 6.32
N HIS A 171 1.12 4.30 5.44
CA HIS A 171 2.53 4.18 5.78
C HIS A 171 3.29 5.51 5.61
N PRO A 172 4.19 5.91 6.55
CA PRO A 172 4.88 7.19 6.51
C PRO A 172 5.67 7.47 5.23
N HIS A 173 6.26 6.46 4.60
CA HIS A 173 6.95 6.64 3.31
C HIS A 173 5.99 7.11 2.21
N ALA A 174 4.79 6.54 2.14
CA ALA A 174 3.78 7.01 1.19
C ALA A 174 3.33 8.44 1.48
N TRP A 175 3.28 8.84 2.76
CA TRP A 175 2.99 10.23 3.14
C TRP A 175 4.02 11.21 2.60
N SER A 176 5.30 10.85 2.67
CA SER A 176 6.37 11.67 2.09
C SER A 176 6.22 11.82 0.59
N GLU A 177 5.86 10.75 -0.13
CA GLU A 177 5.66 10.77 -1.58
C GLU A 177 4.49 11.65 -2.04
N ILE A 178 3.40 11.68 -1.27
CA ILE A 178 2.20 12.47 -1.60
C ILE A 178 2.15 13.84 -0.92
N GLY A 179 3.17 14.19 -0.14
CA GLY A 179 3.25 15.47 0.58
C GLY A 179 2.29 15.57 1.77
N PHE A 180 1.77 14.44 2.26
CA PHE A 180 0.90 14.45 3.42
C PHE A 180 1.69 14.70 4.70
N GLY A 181 1.21 15.65 5.51
CA GLY A 181 1.89 16.08 6.75
C GLY A 181 1.91 15.07 7.88
N GLY A 182 1.29 13.91 7.73
CA GLY A 182 1.13 12.92 8.79
C GLY A 182 0.13 13.37 9.86
N PRO A 183 0.03 12.65 10.97
CA PRO A 183 -0.82 13.03 12.09
C PRO A 183 -0.47 14.41 12.61
N ALA A 184 -1.47 15.21 12.97
CA ALA A 184 -1.31 16.59 13.46
C ALA A 184 -1.63 16.69 14.97
N ASN A 185 -1.17 15.76 15.77
CA ASN A 185 -1.40 15.74 17.21
C ASN A 185 -0.09 16.02 17.98
N PRO A 186 -0.03 17.03 18.86
CA PRO A 186 -1.17 17.80 19.41
C PRO A 186 -1.54 19.08 18.63
N ARG A 187 -0.82 19.41 17.57
CA ARG A 187 -0.91 20.71 16.87
C ARG A 187 -2.26 20.96 16.21
N GLY A 188 -2.90 19.93 15.63
CA GLY A 188 -4.07 20.07 14.79
C GLY A 188 -3.75 20.62 13.40
N TYR A 189 -4.78 20.71 12.55
CA TYR A 189 -4.71 21.36 11.25
C TYR A 189 -5.25 22.78 11.37
N VAL A 190 -4.41 23.78 11.15
CA VAL A 190 -4.75 25.19 11.39
C VAL A 190 -5.28 25.87 10.13
N ARG A 191 -4.76 25.53 8.96
CA ARG A 191 -5.13 26.13 7.68
C ARG A 191 -5.94 25.17 6.82
N MET A 192 -7.25 25.14 7.01
CA MET A 192 -8.17 24.22 6.35
C MET A 192 -8.81 24.76 5.07
N TYR A 193 -8.44 25.97 4.58
CA TYR A 193 -9.00 26.54 3.37
C TYR A 193 -8.29 26.04 2.12
N LEU A 194 -9.01 26.03 1.00
CA LEU A 194 -8.48 25.66 -0.31
C LEU A 194 -7.17 26.41 -0.62
N ASN A 195 -6.17 25.68 -1.09
CA ASN A 195 -4.82 26.18 -1.42
C ASN A 195 -4.03 26.80 -0.26
N ARG A 196 -4.47 26.66 0.98
CA ARG A 196 -3.70 27.07 2.14
C ARG A 196 -2.95 25.88 2.71
N ARG A 197 -1.68 26.11 3.04
CA ARG A 197 -0.76 25.13 3.57
C ARG A 197 -0.19 25.64 4.89
N ASP A 198 -0.11 24.76 5.86
CA ASP A 198 0.59 25.06 7.11
C ASP A 198 2.13 25.04 6.91
N PRO A 199 2.92 25.78 7.69
CA PRO A 199 4.38 25.84 7.51
C PRO A 199 5.10 24.50 7.64
N TRP A 200 4.46 23.52 8.26
CA TRP A 200 4.97 22.16 8.46
C TRP A 200 4.48 21.15 7.43
N GLU A 201 3.80 21.60 6.39
CA GLU A 201 3.36 20.75 5.28
C GLU A 201 4.30 20.86 4.09
N ALA A 202 4.33 19.81 3.25
CA ALA A 202 5.19 19.75 2.09
C ALA A 202 4.87 20.83 1.05
N VAL A 203 5.90 21.34 0.38
CA VAL A 203 5.81 22.23 -0.77
C VAL A 203 5.88 21.41 -2.05
N GLU A 204 4.86 21.53 -2.88
CA GLU A 204 4.84 20.89 -4.20
C GLU A 204 5.79 21.59 -5.18
N ALA A 205 6.67 20.82 -5.82
CA ALA A 205 7.50 21.32 -6.91
C ALA A 205 6.70 21.43 -8.21
N ARG A 206 6.81 22.57 -8.87
CA ARG A 206 6.42 22.77 -10.26
C ARG A 206 7.66 22.78 -11.14
N SER A 207 7.48 22.76 -12.46
CA SER A 207 8.58 22.64 -13.42
C SER A 207 9.73 23.66 -13.22
N ASP A 208 9.41 24.83 -12.71
CA ASP A 208 10.31 25.98 -12.50
C ASP A 208 10.68 26.22 -11.02
N THR A 209 10.09 25.47 -10.08
CA THR A 209 10.23 25.74 -8.63
C THR A 209 10.82 24.56 -7.85
N HIS A 210 11.45 23.61 -8.52
CA HIS A 210 11.97 22.38 -7.88
C HIS A 210 12.99 22.67 -6.77
N GLU A 211 13.97 23.53 -7.03
CA GLU A 211 14.99 23.88 -6.02
C GLU A 211 14.40 24.65 -4.84
N HIS A 212 13.46 25.55 -5.11
CA HIS A 212 12.73 26.27 -4.07
C HIS A 212 11.93 25.29 -3.20
N ALA A 213 11.17 24.39 -3.80
CA ALA A 213 10.40 23.39 -3.08
C ALA A 213 11.31 22.48 -2.23
N ALA A 214 12.43 22.00 -2.78
CA ALA A 214 13.40 21.20 -2.05
C ALA A 214 13.99 21.94 -0.84
N LYS A 215 14.34 23.22 -1.00
CA LYS A 215 14.84 24.07 0.10
C LYS A 215 13.82 24.25 1.21
N GLU A 216 12.56 24.50 0.85
CA GLU A 216 11.48 24.65 1.83
C GLU A 216 11.17 23.31 2.53
N ASN A 217 11.10 22.21 1.79
CA ASN A 217 10.81 20.88 2.31
C ASN A 217 11.83 20.41 3.35
N ARG A 218 13.12 20.71 3.17
CA ARG A 218 14.17 20.43 4.18
C ARG A 218 13.98 21.17 5.49
N ARG A 219 13.16 22.21 5.53
CA ARG A 219 12.85 23.00 6.73
C ARG A 219 11.57 22.60 7.42
N VAL A 220 10.76 21.77 6.77
CA VAL A 220 9.47 21.30 7.30
C VAL A 220 9.72 20.30 8.41
N ARG A 221 9.43 20.69 9.66
CA ARG A 221 9.63 19.87 10.85
C ARG A 221 8.46 19.94 11.82
#